data_4356fa01258531070bb935b983797f81
#
_entry.id   4356fa01258531070bb935b983797f81
#
_cell.length_a   1.000
_cell.length_b   1.000
_cell.length_c   1.000
_cell.angle_alpha   90.00
_cell.angle_beta   90.00
_cell.angle_gamma   90.00
#
_symmetry.space_group_name_H-M   'P 1'
#
loop_
_entity.id
_entity.type
_entity.pdbx_description
1 polymer ?
#
loop_
_entity_poly.entity_id
_entity_poly.type
_entity_poly.pdbx_seq_one_letter_code
_entity_poly.pdbx_strand_id
1 'polypeptide(L)'
;MDFREYERRFNAGEDEALVDEYYAEDCEFVGTTRFVKGRAGLKAFLAWAHDGVREVMRPQLVIEGRDHLFVEVDMDFHATKERPDFPFGHLHPGDLVTVKFFVTYHFDESGKIRRLNSATWPPEYQVSKLPRLGGHPSQLAAFRAYIAAFSNGDVARFPTFYTEDVILELGSVGVIEGRQGIADFYADLFGKVRENQIVHAALADDNAISLDSTTCFTAIEDAPDFPVMPLRKGEEVRGRTFVHYTLRDGLICRIKVARAGPMEKVAA
;
A
#
# COMPACT_ATOMS: atom_id res chain seq x y z
N MET A 1 -24.81 15.92 -8.77
CA MET A 1 -23.63 15.87 -7.84
C MET A 1 -22.38 15.74 -8.70
N ASP A 2 -21.34 16.53 -8.43
CA ASP A 2 -20.03 16.28 -9.02
C ASP A 2 -19.37 15.08 -8.28
N PHE A 3 -19.40 13.91 -8.91
CA PHE A 3 -18.90 12.70 -8.28
C PHE A 3 -17.38 12.67 -8.16
N ARG A 4 -16.64 13.34 -9.05
CA ARG A 4 -15.17 13.42 -8.95
C ARG A 4 -14.73 14.24 -7.75
N GLU A 5 -15.44 15.34 -7.49
CA GLU A 5 -15.16 16.16 -6.30
C GLU A 5 -15.57 15.43 -5.02
N TYR A 6 -16.69 14.70 -5.03
CA TYR A 6 -17.09 13.82 -3.94
C TYR A 6 -16.04 12.77 -3.63
N GLU A 7 -15.57 12.03 -4.66
CA GLU A 7 -14.49 11.04 -4.54
C GLU A 7 -13.21 11.65 -3.98
N ARG A 8 -12.76 12.79 -4.52
CA ARG A 8 -11.56 13.48 -4.06
C ARG A 8 -11.64 13.82 -2.57
N ARG A 9 -12.76 14.33 -2.12
CA ARG A 9 -12.98 14.73 -0.72
C ARG A 9 -13.12 13.54 0.21
N PHE A 10 -13.81 12.48 -0.25
CA PHE A 10 -13.86 11.21 0.47
C PHE A 10 -12.45 10.66 0.67
N ASN A 11 -11.68 10.58 -0.41
CA ASN A 11 -10.29 10.13 -0.37
C ASN A 11 -9.38 11.04 0.46
N ALA A 12 -9.71 12.32 0.62
CA ALA A 12 -9.04 13.25 1.54
C ALA A 12 -9.44 13.06 3.02
N GLY A 13 -10.49 12.29 3.33
CA GLY A 13 -10.97 12.05 4.69
C GLY A 13 -11.77 13.22 5.27
N GLU A 14 -12.43 13.99 4.41
CA GLU A 14 -13.28 15.12 4.80
C GLU A 14 -14.68 14.67 5.23
N ASP A 15 -14.78 13.59 6.02
CA ASP A 15 -16.02 12.85 6.29
C ASP A 15 -17.18 13.73 6.80
N GLU A 16 -16.94 14.56 7.82
CA GLU A 16 -18.00 15.38 8.39
C GLU A 16 -18.51 16.43 7.41
N ALA A 17 -17.59 17.15 6.76
CA ALA A 17 -17.93 18.18 5.78
C ALA A 17 -18.61 17.58 4.55
N LEU A 18 -18.16 16.40 4.11
CA LEU A 18 -18.75 15.67 3.00
C LEU A 18 -20.19 15.23 3.32
N VAL A 19 -20.44 14.72 4.53
CA VAL A 19 -21.79 14.32 4.94
C VAL A 19 -22.71 15.54 5.02
N ASP A 20 -22.25 16.66 5.57
CA ASP A 20 -23.06 17.89 5.67
C ASP A 20 -23.40 18.48 4.30
N GLU A 21 -22.48 18.39 3.35
CA GLU A 21 -22.68 18.99 2.05
C GLU A 21 -23.49 18.11 1.10
N TYR A 22 -23.20 16.80 1.06
CA TYR A 22 -23.76 15.93 0.02
C TYR A 22 -25.02 15.17 0.44
N TYR A 23 -25.26 14.95 1.74
CA TYR A 23 -26.37 14.10 2.20
C TYR A 23 -27.57 14.90 2.70
N ALA A 24 -28.77 14.37 2.50
CA ALA A 24 -29.99 14.87 3.12
C ALA A 24 -29.97 14.62 4.64
N GLU A 25 -30.69 15.43 5.42
CA GLU A 25 -30.71 15.32 6.90
C GLU A 25 -31.19 13.96 7.37
N ASP A 26 -32.19 13.39 6.68
CA ASP A 26 -32.82 12.09 6.96
C ASP A 26 -32.28 10.96 6.09
N CYS A 27 -31.06 11.12 5.53
CA CYS A 27 -30.47 10.15 4.63
C CYS A 27 -30.43 8.74 5.19
N GLU A 28 -30.40 7.76 4.30
CA GLU A 28 -30.28 6.33 4.64
C GLU A 28 -29.04 5.72 3.98
N PHE A 29 -28.23 5.04 4.77
CA PHE A 29 -27.19 4.15 4.27
C PHE A 29 -27.62 2.69 4.49
N VAL A 30 -27.64 1.93 3.42
CA VAL A 30 -28.04 0.51 3.42
C VAL A 30 -26.86 -0.32 2.91
N GLY A 31 -26.13 -0.91 3.81
CA GLY A 31 -25.07 -1.88 3.51
C GLY A 31 -25.57 -3.32 3.60
N THR A 32 -24.73 -4.27 3.21
CA THR A 32 -25.08 -5.71 3.23
C THR A 32 -25.50 -6.18 4.62
N THR A 33 -24.86 -5.69 5.68
CA THR A 33 -25.11 -6.10 7.07
C THR A 33 -25.44 -4.93 7.99
N ARG A 34 -25.57 -3.73 7.47
CA ARG A 34 -25.73 -2.52 8.29
C ARG A 34 -26.70 -1.54 7.65
N PHE A 35 -27.54 -0.98 8.51
CA PHE A 35 -28.43 0.11 8.17
C PHE A 35 -28.14 1.31 9.08
N VAL A 36 -27.99 2.49 8.49
CA VAL A 36 -27.73 3.75 9.21
C VAL A 36 -28.70 4.82 8.72
N LYS A 37 -29.24 5.62 9.63
CA LYS A 37 -30.21 6.66 9.31
C LYS A 37 -29.75 8.03 9.82
N GLY A 38 -29.93 9.04 8.97
CA GLY A 38 -29.63 10.44 9.22
C GLY A 38 -28.13 10.77 9.21
N ARG A 39 -27.82 12.05 9.00
CA ARG A 39 -26.43 12.55 8.97
C ARG A 39 -25.65 12.20 10.23
N ALA A 40 -26.26 12.38 11.41
CA ALA A 40 -25.57 12.07 12.67
C ALA A 40 -25.17 10.59 12.77
N GLY A 41 -26.08 9.68 12.36
CA GLY A 41 -25.80 8.27 12.29
C GLY A 41 -24.70 7.94 11.27
N LEU A 42 -24.74 8.58 10.10
CA LEU A 42 -23.73 8.38 9.06
C LEU A 42 -22.34 8.86 9.49
N LYS A 43 -22.24 10.04 10.13
CA LYS A 43 -20.98 10.55 10.70
C LYS A 43 -20.42 9.60 11.77
N ALA A 44 -21.27 9.12 12.68
CA ALA A 44 -20.84 8.15 13.69
C ALA A 44 -20.35 6.82 13.08
N PHE A 45 -21.00 6.38 12.01
CA PHE A 45 -20.57 5.19 11.25
C PHE A 45 -19.21 5.41 10.59
N LEU A 46 -19.00 6.52 9.88
CA LEU A 46 -17.72 6.84 9.23
C LEU A 46 -16.61 7.00 10.27
N ALA A 47 -16.86 7.69 11.38
CA ALA A 47 -15.89 7.80 12.47
C ALA A 47 -15.44 6.44 13.02
N TRP A 48 -16.38 5.48 13.15
CA TRP A 48 -16.03 4.10 13.53
C TRP A 48 -15.29 3.36 12.43
N ALA A 49 -15.73 3.48 11.16
CA ALA A 49 -15.14 2.79 10.03
C ALA A 49 -13.69 3.26 9.80
N HIS A 50 -13.45 4.56 9.92
CA HIS A 50 -12.16 5.19 9.67
C HIS A 50 -11.25 5.26 10.91
N ASP A 51 -11.70 4.78 12.08
CA ASP A 51 -10.85 4.71 13.26
C ASP A 51 -9.69 3.72 13.04
N GLY A 52 -8.51 4.27 12.66
CA GLY A 52 -7.32 3.50 12.32
C GLY A 52 -7.38 2.75 10.98
N VAL A 53 -8.34 3.10 10.13
CA VAL A 53 -8.43 2.61 8.76
C VAL A 53 -8.64 3.79 7.82
N ARG A 54 -7.79 3.90 6.83
CA ARG A 54 -7.98 4.85 5.74
C ARG A 54 -8.69 4.16 4.59
N GLU A 55 -9.88 4.61 4.27
CA GLU A 55 -10.67 4.13 3.15
C GLU A 55 -10.38 4.98 1.91
N VAL A 56 -10.06 4.33 0.79
CA VAL A 56 -9.77 4.99 -0.49
C VAL A 56 -10.65 4.40 -1.57
N MET A 57 -11.45 5.26 -2.18
CA MET A 57 -12.36 4.93 -3.28
C MET A 57 -11.60 4.97 -4.61
N ARG A 58 -11.69 3.89 -5.40
CA ARG A 58 -11.16 3.79 -6.76
C ARG A 58 -12.28 3.36 -7.71
N PRO A 59 -13.07 4.30 -8.26
CA PRO A 59 -14.16 3.98 -9.17
C PRO A 59 -13.66 3.29 -10.43
N GLN A 60 -14.33 2.20 -10.81
CA GLN A 60 -14.07 1.45 -12.06
C GLN A 60 -15.09 1.81 -13.13
N LEU A 61 -16.33 2.03 -12.73
CA LEU A 61 -17.41 2.44 -13.59
C LEU A 61 -18.34 3.40 -12.86
N VAL A 62 -18.71 4.48 -13.51
CA VAL A 62 -19.68 5.47 -13.01
C VAL A 62 -20.75 5.64 -14.04
N ILE A 63 -22.01 5.41 -13.67
CA ILE A 63 -23.17 5.59 -14.54
C ILE A 63 -24.10 6.59 -13.89
N GLU A 64 -24.29 7.74 -14.54
CA GLU A 64 -25.16 8.81 -14.06
C GLU A 64 -26.57 8.65 -14.67
N GLY A 65 -27.57 8.62 -13.78
CA GLY A 65 -28.96 8.73 -14.12
C GLY A 65 -29.54 10.10 -13.74
N ARG A 66 -30.84 10.26 -13.93
CA ARG A 66 -31.51 11.55 -13.65
C ARG A 66 -31.52 11.90 -12.15
N ASP A 67 -31.83 10.91 -11.32
CA ASP A 67 -32.05 11.04 -9.87
C ASP A 67 -31.26 10.00 -9.07
N HIS A 68 -30.32 9.32 -9.73
CA HIS A 68 -29.42 8.34 -9.11
C HIS A 68 -28.10 8.23 -9.84
N LEU A 69 -27.13 7.72 -9.14
CA LEU A 69 -25.79 7.39 -9.64
C LEU A 69 -25.46 5.97 -9.24
N PHE A 70 -24.94 5.18 -10.19
CA PHE A 70 -24.37 3.86 -9.91
C PHE A 70 -22.85 3.90 -10.03
N VAL A 71 -22.16 3.26 -9.09
CA VAL A 71 -20.71 3.17 -9.10
C VAL A 71 -20.29 1.72 -8.82
N GLU A 72 -19.51 1.16 -9.74
CA GLU A 72 -18.66 0.01 -9.44
C GLU A 72 -17.35 0.54 -8.92
N VAL A 73 -16.95 0.15 -7.71
CA VAL A 73 -15.80 0.73 -7.03
C VAL A 73 -14.99 -0.33 -6.30
N ASP A 74 -13.67 -0.26 -6.42
CA ASP A 74 -12.74 -0.93 -5.52
C ASP A 74 -12.47 0.00 -4.34
N MET A 75 -12.79 -0.46 -3.13
CA MET A 75 -12.52 0.25 -1.89
C MET A 75 -11.28 -0.35 -1.25
N ASP A 76 -10.25 0.47 -1.07
CA ASP A 76 -9.01 0.09 -0.39
C ASP A 76 -9.08 0.53 1.07
N PHE A 77 -8.94 -0.41 1.98
CA PHE A 77 -8.92 -0.19 3.42
C PHE A 77 -7.49 -0.34 3.94
N HIS A 78 -6.83 0.78 4.19
CA HIS A 78 -5.45 0.84 4.68
C HIS A 78 -5.45 0.93 6.20
N ALA A 79 -5.00 -0.12 6.87
CA ALA A 79 -4.92 -0.14 8.32
C ALA A 79 -3.70 0.62 8.84
N THR A 80 -3.92 1.55 9.76
CA THR A 80 -2.87 2.29 10.48
C THR A 80 -2.71 1.84 11.92
N LYS A 81 -3.69 1.09 12.44
CA LYS A 81 -3.66 0.41 13.72
C LYS A 81 -4.28 -0.98 13.62
N GLU A 82 -4.19 -1.76 14.67
CA GLU A 82 -4.85 -3.06 14.74
C GLU A 82 -6.38 -2.92 14.83
N ARG A 83 -7.08 -3.64 13.96
CA ARG A 83 -8.56 -3.66 13.87
C ARG A 83 -9.06 -5.11 13.81
N PRO A 84 -9.18 -5.78 14.98
CA PRO A 84 -9.68 -7.15 15.04
C PRO A 84 -11.18 -7.26 14.70
N ASP A 85 -11.90 -6.16 14.83
CA ASP A 85 -13.34 -6.00 14.60
C ASP A 85 -13.71 -5.59 13.15
N PHE A 86 -12.72 -5.51 12.25
CA PHE A 86 -12.98 -5.00 10.91
C PHE A 86 -13.82 -6.00 10.09
N PRO A 87 -14.87 -5.55 9.36
CA PRO A 87 -15.84 -6.45 8.70
C PRO A 87 -15.23 -7.41 7.66
N PHE A 88 -14.11 -7.01 7.05
CA PHE A 88 -13.43 -7.80 6.01
C PHE A 88 -12.22 -8.57 6.53
N GLY A 89 -12.16 -8.79 7.83
CA GLY A 89 -11.15 -9.59 8.52
C GLY A 89 -10.26 -8.78 9.44
N HIS A 90 -9.54 -9.48 10.31
CA HIS A 90 -8.60 -8.85 11.23
C HIS A 90 -7.51 -8.11 10.45
N LEU A 91 -7.31 -6.83 10.72
CA LEU A 91 -6.28 -6.00 10.12
C LEU A 91 -5.20 -5.63 11.13
N HIS A 92 -3.94 -5.76 10.72
CA HIS A 92 -2.77 -5.25 11.43
C HIS A 92 -2.28 -3.94 10.79
N PRO A 93 -1.55 -3.09 11.52
CA PRO A 93 -0.96 -1.89 10.93
C PRO A 93 -0.14 -2.19 9.67
N GLY A 94 -0.42 -1.49 8.58
CA GLY A 94 0.19 -1.70 7.27
C GLY A 94 -0.54 -2.71 6.38
N ASP A 95 -1.56 -3.41 6.88
CA ASP A 95 -2.40 -4.25 6.04
C ASP A 95 -3.26 -3.39 5.10
N LEU A 96 -3.48 -3.93 3.91
CA LEU A 96 -4.47 -3.42 2.96
C LEU A 96 -5.45 -4.53 2.61
N VAL A 97 -6.72 -4.20 2.67
CA VAL A 97 -7.80 -5.01 2.13
C VAL A 97 -8.49 -4.24 1.02
N THR A 98 -8.61 -4.82 -0.16
CA THR A 98 -9.41 -4.26 -1.25
C THR A 98 -10.69 -5.06 -1.41
N VAL A 99 -11.82 -4.37 -1.40
CA VAL A 99 -13.14 -4.97 -1.59
C VAL A 99 -13.85 -4.25 -2.72
N LYS A 100 -14.40 -5.02 -3.66
CA LYS A 100 -15.25 -4.45 -4.72
C LYS A 100 -16.66 -4.24 -4.19
N PHE A 101 -17.18 -3.04 -4.43
CA PHE A 101 -18.57 -2.68 -4.11
C PHE A 101 -19.32 -2.24 -5.35
N PHE A 102 -20.62 -2.49 -5.33
CA PHE A 102 -21.61 -1.83 -6.14
C PHE A 102 -22.40 -0.88 -5.25
N VAL A 103 -22.36 0.40 -5.61
CA VAL A 103 -22.98 1.47 -4.84
C VAL A 103 -23.99 2.21 -5.70
N THR A 104 -25.20 2.44 -5.16
CA THR A 104 -26.17 3.33 -5.78
C THR A 104 -26.46 4.50 -4.86
N TYR A 105 -26.34 5.70 -5.40
CA TYR A 105 -26.72 6.95 -4.72
C TYR A 105 -28.06 7.40 -5.31
N HIS A 106 -29.05 7.65 -4.47
CA HIS A 106 -30.34 8.19 -4.83
C HIS A 106 -30.44 9.61 -4.32
N PHE A 107 -30.78 10.54 -5.21
CA PHE A 107 -30.86 11.96 -4.90
C PHE A 107 -32.30 12.38 -4.62
N ASP A 108 -32.45 13.36 -3.74
CA ASP A 108 -33.70 14.11 -3.58
C ASP A 108 -33.81 15.25 -4.61
N GLU A 109 -34.94 15.97 -4.57
CA GLU A 109 -35.19 17.09 -5.49
C GLU A 109 -34.19 18.25 -5.36
N SER A 110 -33.50 18.35 -4.23
CA SER A 110 -32.44 19.34 -3.99
C SER A 110 -31.05 18.88 -4.46
N GLY A 111 -30.94 17.64 -4.97
CA GLY A 111 -29.69 17.03 -5.41
C GLY A 111 -28.83 16.47 -4.28
N LYS A 112 -29.37 16.32 -3.06
CA LYS A 112 -28.70 15.68 -1.93
C LYS A 112 -28.92 14.16 -1.97
N ILE A 113 -27.93 13.40 -1.49
CA ILE A 113 -28.04 11.94 -1.35
C ILE A 113 -29.06 11.66 -0.23
N ARG A 114 -30.21 11.16 -0.63
CA ARG A 114 -31.26 10.70 0.28
C ARG A 114 -31.04 9.25 0.71
N ARG A 115 -30.52 8.43 -0.20
CA ARG A 115 -30.25 7.03 0.07
C ARG A 115 -29.01 6.55 -0.67
N LEU A 116 -28.17 5.82 0.05
CA LEU A 116 -27.03 5.10 -0.49
C LEU A 116 -27.22 3.62 -0.21
N ASN A 117 -27.22 2.78 -1.26
CA ASN A 117 -27.16 1.32 -1.11
C ASN A 117 -25.78 0.85 -1.50
N SER A 118 -25.22 -0.06 -0.71
CA SER A 118 -23.89 -0.62 -0.94
C SER A 118 -23.92 -2.14 -0.77
N ALA A 119 -23.39 -2.86 -1.74
CA ALA A 119 -23.24 -4.31 -1.69
C ALA A 119 -21.86 -4.71 -2.17
N THR A 120 -21.25 -5.71 -1.51
CA THR A 120 -20.00 -6.33 -1.98
C THR A 120 -20.27 -7.24 -3.16
N TRP A 121 -19.34 -7.32 -4.09
CA TRP A 121 -19.44 -8.18 -5.25
C TRP A 121 -18.16 -8.98 -5.51
N PRO A 122 -18.29 -10.26 -5.82
CA PRO A 122 -19.45 -11.15 -5.50
C PRO A 122 -19.55 -11.32 -3.98
N PRO A 123 -20.71 -11.70 -3.42
CA PRO A 123 -20.87 -11.85 -1.97
C PRO A 123 -19.87 -12.82 -1.31
N GLU A 124 -19.45 -13.85 -2.04
CA GLU A 124 -18.48 -14.84 -1.61
C GLU A 124 -17.04 -14.49 -1.99
N TYR A 125 -16.81 -13.29 -2.50
CA TYR A 125 -15.49 -12.86 -2.92
C TYR A 125 -14.50 -12.88 -1.75
N GLN A 126 -13.43 -13.64 -1.92
CA GLN A 126 -12.35 -13.64 -0.95
C GLN A 126 -11.60 -12.32 -1.04
N VAL A 127 -11.67 -11.56 0.03
CA VAL A 127 -10.93 -10.32 0.16
C VAL A 127 -9.45 -10.64 0.17
N SER A 128 -8.73 -10.14 -0.82
CA SER A 128 -7.28 -10.30 -0.89
C SER A 128 -6.63 -9.28 0.04
N LYS A 129 -5.90 -9.77 1.05
CA LYS A 129 -5.01 -8.93 1.86
C LYS A 129 -3.68 -8.82 1.14
N LEU A 130 -3.51 -7.77 0.38
CA LEU A 130 -2.24 -7.45 -0.27
C LEU A 130 -1.71 -6.15 0.33
N PRO A 131 -0.45 -6.13 0.81
CA PRO A 131 0.20 -4.88 1.15
C PRO A 131 0.35 -4.06 -0.14
N ARG A 132 -0.21 -2.87 -0.16
CA ARG A 132 -0.03 -1.92 -1.26
C ARG A 132 0.89 -0.80 -0.83
N LEU A 133 1.79 -0.45 -1.72
CA LEU A 133 2.72 0.64 -1.56
C LEU A 133 2.22 1.87 -2.31
N GLY A 134 2.66 3.06 -1.90
CA GLY A 134 2.30 4.32 -2.55
C GLY A 134 2.57 5.52 -1.65
N GLY A 135 2.04 6.69 -2.03
CA GLY A 135 2.27 7.95 -1.35
C GLY A 135 1.41 8.19 -0.10
N HIS A 136 0.32 7.45 0.10
CA HIS A 136 -0.53 7.60 1.27
C HIS A 136 0.20 7.18 2.57
N PRO A 137 -0.05 7.80 3.74
CA PRO A 137 0.63 7.46 5.01
C PRO A 137 0.59 5.97 5.38
N SER A 138 -0.52 5.25 5.16
CA SER A 138 -0.60 3.81 5.41
C SER A 138 0.22 3.00 4.41
N GLN A 139 0.31 3.43 3.15
CA GLN A 139 1.14 2.83 2.12
C GLN A 139 2.62 3.04 2.41
N LEU A 140 3.01 4.22 2.93
CA LEU A 140 4.37 4.47 3.42
C LEU A 140 4.69 3.62 4.66
N ALA A 141 3.72 3.33 5.53
CA ALA A 141 3.90 2.39 6.63
C ALA A 141 4.15 0.97 6.11
N ALA A 142 3.41 0.52 5.09
CA ALA A 142 3.65 -0.74 4.41
C ALA A 142 5.04 -0.79 3.76
N PHE A 143 5.50 0.32 3.16
CA PHE A 143 6.85 0.42 2.61
C PHE A 143 7.94 0.30 3.69
N ARG A 144 7.75 0.90 4.86
CA ARG A 144 8.66 0.70 6.00
C ARG A 144 8.70 -0.75 6.47
N ALA A 145 7.54 -1.43 6.46
CA ALA A 145 7.47 -2.86 6.77
C ALA A 145 8.21 -3.72 5.73
N TYR A 146 8.13 -3.36 4.44
CA TYR A 146 8.93 -3.97 3.37
C TYR A 146 10.44 -3.80 3.64
N ILE A 147 10.91 -2.56 3.89
CA ILE A 147 12.32 -2.29 4.18
C ILE A 147 12.80 -3.05 5.42
N ALA A 148 11.97 -3.14 6.45
CA ALA A 148 12.29 -3.90 7.66
C ALA A 148 12.41 -5.40 7.37
N ALA A 149 11.47 -5.98 6.63
CA ALA A 149 11.52 -7.39 6.23
C ALA A 149 12.76 -7.70 5.37
N PHE A 150 13.08 -6.82 4.42
CA PHE A 150 14.28 -6.93 3.57
C PHE A 150 15.57 -6.88 4.42
N SER A 151 15.73 -5.86 5.26
CA SER A 151 16.92 -5.68 6.10
C SER A 151 17.10 -6.80 7.15
N ASN A 152 16.00 -7.42 7.56
CA ASN A 152 16.03 -8.60 8.43
C ASN A 152 16.32 -9.92 7.67
N GLY A 153 16.40 -9.88 6.35
CA GLY A 153 16.60 -11.07 5.52
C GLY A 153 15.37 -12.00 5.50
N ASP A 154 14.18 -11.47 5.68
CA ASP A 154 12.93 -12.24 5.67
C ASP A 154 12.49 -12.52 4.24
N VAL A 155 13.13 -13.55 3.64
CA VAL A 155 12.87 -13.99 2.26
C VAL A 155 11.48 -14.57 2.03
N ALA A 156 10.73 -14.85 3.08
CA ALA A 156 9.33 -15.25 2.97
C ALA A 156 8.41 -14.02 2.84
N ARG A 157 8.77 -12.91 3.46
CA ARG A 157 7.91 -11.73 3.56
C ARG A 157 8.18 -10.67 2.51
N PHE A 158 9.44 -10.21 2.31
CA PHE A 158 9.67 -9.07 1.41
C PHE A 158 9.25 -9.33 -0.04
N PRO A 159 9.31 -10.58 -0.61
CA PRO A 159 8.83 -10.80 -1.98
C PRO A 159 7.31 -10.66 -2.14
N THR A 160 6.54 -10.69 -1.05
CA THR A 160 5.07 -10.49 -1.12
C THR A 160 4.70 -9.06 -1.56
N PHE A 161 5.63 -8.11 -1.50
CA PHE A 161 5.46 -6.74 -2.00
C PHE A 161 5.75 -6.60 -3.50
N TYR A 162 6.10 -7.69 -4.20
CA TYR A 162 6.47 -7.70 -5.61
C TYR A 162 5.35 -8.24 -6.49
N THR A 163 5.27 -7.71 -7.72
CA THR A 163 4.52 -8.40 -8.78
C THR A 163 5.23 -9.70 -9.17
N GLU A 164 4.51 -10.63 -9.82
CA GLU A 164 5.11 -11.91 -10.26
C GLU A 164 6.26 -11.69 -11.26
N ASP A 165 6.12 -10.68 -12.12
CA ASP A 165 7.04 -10.33 -13.21
C ASP A 165 7.98 -9.18 -12.83
N VAL A 166 8.23 -8.94 -11.54
CA VAL A 166 9.13 -7.88 -11.07
C VAL A 166 10.53 -8.00 -11.67
N ILE A 167 11.15 -6.86 -11.95
CA ILE A 167 12.53 -6.79 -12.49
C ILE A 167 13.41 -6.04 -11.49
N LEU A 168 14.53 -6.65 -11.11
CA LEU A 168 15.58 -6.02 -10.30
C LEU A 168 16.81 -5.74 -11.16
N GLU A 169 17.18 -4.46 -11.25
CA GLU A 169 18.37 -4.00 -11.99
C GLU A 169 19.47 -3.61 -10.98
N LEU A 170 20.52 -4.44 -10.89
CA LEU A 170 21.71 -4.22 -10.07
C LEU A 170 22.91 -3.97 -10.99
N GLY A 171 23.45 -2.78 -11.02
CA GLY A 171 24.44 -2.33 -11.98
C GLY A 171 25.60 -3.30 -12.26
N SER A 172 26.23 -3.87 -11.22
CA SER A 172 27.36 -4.81 -11.36
C SER A 172 26.97 -6.29 -11.46
N VAL A 173 25.75 -6.64 -11.06
CA VAL A 173 25.22 -8.01 -11.04
C VAL A 173 24.42 -8.31 -12.30
N GLY A 174 23.74 -7.28 -12.86
CA GLY A 174 22.88 -7.42 -14.01
C GLY A 174 21.40 -7.31 -13.66
N VAL A 175 20.58 -8.02 -14.42
CA VAL A 175 19.12 -8.02 -14.29
C VAL A 175 18.66 -9.37 -13.75
N ILE A 176 17.81 -9.33 -12.74
CA ILE A 176 17.15 -10.50 -12.16
C ILE A 176 15.64 -10.33 -12.36
N GLU A 177 15.02 -11.35 -12.94
CA GLU A 177 13.61 -11.32 -13.33
C GLU A 177 12.76 -12.25 -12.45
N GLY A 178 11.55 -11.79 -12.17
CA GLY A 178 10.52 -12.53 -11.46
C GLY A 178 10.69 -12.55 -9.95
N ARG A 179 9.56 -12.61 -9.25
CA ARG A 179 9.49 -12.64 -7.79
C ARG A 179 10.34 -13.77 -7.20
N GLN A 180 10.21 -14.96 -7.75
CA GLN A 180 10.95 -16.12 -7.27
C GLN A 180 12.44 -15.98 -7.53
N GLY A 181 12.84 -15.51 -8.72
CA GLY A 181 14.26 -15.29 -9.05
C GLY A 181 14.95 -14.31 -8.11
N ILE A 182 14.25 -13.24 -7.72
CA ILE A 182 14.76 -12.26 -6.73
C ILE A 182 14.82 -12.89 -5.34
N ALA A 183 13.80 -13.66 -4.94
CA ALA A 183 13.79 -14.34 -3.66
C ALA A 183 14.96 -15.33 -3.52
N ASP A 184 15.20 -16.14 -4.54
CA ASP A 184 16.30 -17.12 -4.58
C ASP A 184 17.67 -16.42 -4.53
N PHE A 185 17.84 -15.34 -5.31
CA PHE A 185 19.06 -14.54 -5.28
C PHE A 185 19.37 -13.99 -3.88
N TYR A 186 18.38 -13.42 -3.22
CA TYR A 186 18.57 -12.88 -1.87
C TYR A 186 18.68 -13.98 -0.81
N ALA A 187 18.03 -15.13 -0.98
CA ALA A 187 18.21 -16.27 -0.08
C ALA A 187 19.67 -16.77 -0.07
N ASP A 188 20.31 -16.86 -1.25
CA ASP A 188 21.73 -17.22 -1.36
C ASP A 188 22.64 -16.12 -0.77
N LEU A 189 22.38 -14.85 -1.12
CA LEU A 189 23.13 -13.70 -0.60
C LEU A 189 23.10 -13.63 0.92
N PHE A 190 21.88 -13.72 1.51
CA PHE A 190 21.68 -13.62 2.95
C PHE A 190 22.22 -14.82 3.74
N GLY A 191 22.56 -15.90 3.08
CA GLY A 191 23.32 -17.00 3.67
C GLY A 191 24.76 -16.61 4.04
N LYS A 192 25.32 -15.59 3.41
CA LYS A 192 26.73 -15.16 3.61
C LYS A 192 26.87 -13.71 4.11
N VAL A 193 25.96 -12.83 3.67
CA VAL A 193 26.04 -11.38 3.91
C VAL A 193 24.69 -10.85 4.31
N ARG A 194 24.63 -10.02 5.36
CA ARG A 194 23.44 -9.25 5.72
C ARG A 194 23.46 -7.92 4.98
N GLU A 195 22.37 -7.62 4.29
CA GLU A 195 22.14 -6.31 3.70
C GLU A 195 21.14 -5.52 4.55
N ASN A 196 21.54 -4.31 4.93
CA ASN A 196 20.69 -3.39 5.68
C ASN A 196 20.60 -2.06 4.94
N GLN A 197 19.41 -1.47 4.87
CA GLN A 197 19.13 -0.18 4.27
C GLN A 197 18.88 0.87 5.34
N ILE A 198 19.79 1.84 5.47
CA ILE A 198 19.59 3.03 6.33
C ILE A 198 18.97 4.11 5.45
N VAL A 199 17.66 4.31 5.58
CA VAL A 199 16.91 5.28 4.77
C VAL A 199 17.13 6.69 5.30
N HIS A 200 17.64 7.60 4.46
CA HIS A 200 17.82 9.02 4.76
C HIS A 200 16.61 9.83 4.31
N ALA A 201 16.10 9.55 3.11
CA ALA A 201 14.91 10.16 2.56
C ALA A 201 14.13 9.19 1.68
N ALA A 202 12.81 9.33 1.68
CA ALA A 202 11.93 8.60 0.79
C ALA A 202 10.91 9.58 0.20
N LEU A 203 10.76 9.54 -1.13
CA LEU A 203 9.74 10.26 -1.87
C LEU A 203 8.84 9.22 -2.53
N ALA A 204 7.54 9.36 -2.39
CA ALA A 204 6.59 8.40 -2.90
C ALA A 204 5.35 9.08 -3.49
N ASP A 205 4.86 8.51 -4.59
CA ASP A 205 3.51 8.68 -5.09
C ASP A 205 2.92 7.28 -5.38
N ASP A 206 1.74 7.21 -6.00
CA ASP A 206 1.07 5.93 -6.27
C ASP A 206 1.74 5.08 -7.38
N ASN A 207 2.70 5.66 -8.12
CA ASN A 207 3.39 5.01 -9.23
C ASN A 207 4.85 4.66 -8.92
N ALA A 208 5.46 5.32 -7.93
CA ALA A 208 6.87 5.15 -7.64
C ALA A 208 7.25 5.51 -6.20
N ILE A 209 8.33 4.89 -5.73
CA ILE A 209 9.03 5.27 -4.49
C ILE A 209 10.50 5.41 -4.82
N SER A 210 11.11 6.51 -4.39
CA SER A 210 12.54 6.74 -4.53
C SER A 210 13.19 6.90 -3.16
N LEU A 211 14.26 6.16 -2.93
CA LEU A 211 15.06 6.22 -1.72
C LEU A 211 16.40 6.89 -1.95
N ASP A 212 16.78 7.69 -1.00
CA ASP A 212 18.18 8.02 -0.70
C ASP A 212 18.55 7.25 0.57
N SER A 213 19.50 6.33 0.48
CA SER A 213 19.87 5.42 1.57
C SER A 213 21.36 5.17 1.63
N THR A 214 21.81 4.64 2.76
CA THR A 214 23.09 3.95 2.87
C THR A 214 22.82 2.45 2.90
N THR A 215 23.38 1.72 1.94
CA THR A 215 23.38 0.25 1.96
C THR A 215 24.60 -0.24 2.72
N CYS A 216 24.35 -1.08 3.72
CA CYS A 216 25.39 -1.72 4.54
C CYS A 216 25.35 -3.23 4.27
N PHE A 217 26.50 -3.80 3.97
CA PHE A 217 26.68 -5.25 3.85
C PHE A 217 27.61 -5.74 4.94
N THR A 218 27.12 -6.60 5.83
CA THR A 218 27.92 -7.20 6.90
C THR A 218 28.07 -8.68 6.64
N ALA A 219 29.29 -9.16 6.51
CA ALA A 219 29.58 -10.57 6.28
C ALA A 219 29.31 -11.40 7.54
N ILE A 220 28.42 -12.38 7.46
CA ILE A 220 28.13 -13.35 8.52
C ILE A 220 28.99 -14.60 8.41
N GLU A 221 29.56 -14.83 7.23
CA GLU A 221 30.58 -15.82 6.91
C GLU A 221 31.61 -15.19 5.98
N ASP A 222 32.73 -15.90 5.72
CA ASP A 222 33.69 -15.43 4.73
C ASP A 222 33.04 -15.42 3.34
N ALA A 223 33.09 -14.27 2.66
CA ALA A 223 32.48 -14.05 1.36
C ALA A 223 33.54 -13.52 0.36
N PRO A 224 34.50 -14.36 -0.08
CA PRO A 224 35.58 -13.93 -0.96
C PRO A 224 35.09 -13.53 -2.35
N ASP A 225 33.94 -14.10 -2.76
CA ASP A 225 33.34 -13.87 -4.09
C ASP A 225 32.21 -12.83 -4.05
N PHE A 226 32.05 -12.08 -2.95
CA PHE A 226 30.99 -11.09 -2.85
C PHE A 226 31.14 -10.00 -3.92
N PRO A 227 30.10 -9.75 -4.76
CA PRO A 227 30.22 -8.92 -5.97
C PRO A 227 30.64 -7.47 -5.72
N VAL A 228 30.44 -6.94 -4.50
CA VAL A 228 30.84 -5.58 -4.16
C VAL A 228 32.34 -5.50 -3.85
N MET A 229 32.81 -6.36 -2.97
CA MET A 229 34.23 -6.61 -2.68
C MET A 229 34.36 -7.83 -1.75
N PRO A 230 35.52 -8.54 -1.76
CA PRO A 230 35.75 -9.64 -0.83
C PRO A 230 35.62 -9.20 0.64
N LEU A 231 34.87 -9.98 1.41
CA LEU A 231 34.67 -9.74 2.84
C LEU A 231 35.03 -10.99 3.66
N ARG A 232 35.66 -10.77 4.80
CA ARG A 232 35.81 -11.77 5.86
C ARG A 232 34.63 -11.66 6.82
N LYS A 233 34.34 -12.75 7.51
CA LYS A 233 33.33 -12.77 8.56
C LYS A 233 33.51 -11.60 9.56
N GLY A 234 32.42 -10.86 9.79
CA GLY A 234 32.38 -9.70 10.66
C GLY A 234 32.79 -8.38 10.00
N GLU A 235 33.37 -8.39 8.79
CA GLU A 235 33.66 -7.16 8.05
C GLU A 235 32.37 -6.54 7.51
N GLU A 236 32.32 -5.21 7.53
CA GLU A 236 31.23 -4.42 6.95
C GLU A 236 31.75 -3.53 5.85
N VAL A 237 30.96 -3.40 4.79
CA VAL A 237 31.12 -2.41 3.73
C VAL A 237 29.84 -1.63 3.58
N ARG A 238 29.95 -0.32 3.37
CA ARG A 238 28.78 0.53 3.16
C ARG A 238 29.03 1.59 2.09
N GLY A 239 27.95 2.07 1.50
CA GLY A 239 27.98 3.15 0.54
C GLY A 239 26.61 3.74 0.31
N ARG A 240 26.60 4.97 -0.20
CA ARG A 240 25.34 5.65 -0.50
C ARG A 240 24.74 5.11 -1.78
N THR A 241 23.43 4.85 -1.71
CA THR A 241 22.66 4.30 -2.84
C THR A 241 21.37 5.09 -3.03
N PHE A 242 20.98 5.20 -4.30
CA PHE A 242 19.65 5.60 -4.69
C PHE A 242 18.91 4.38 -5.23
N VAL A 243 17.74 4.11 -4.67
CA VAL A 243 16.90 3.01 -5.11
C VAL A 243 15.57 3.58 -5.60
N HIS A 244 15.21 3.19 -6.82
CA HIS A 244 13.93 3.57 -7.40
C HIS A 244 13.07 2.33 -7.59
N TYR A 245 11.87 2.38 -7.02
CA TYR A 245 10.84 1.36 -7.13
C TYR A 245 9.73 1.88 -8.03
N THR A 246 9.43 1.20 -9.12
CA THR A 246 8.23 1.45 -9.91
C THR A 246 7.11 0.58 -9.36
N LEU A 247 5.93 1.15 -9.19
CA LEU A 247 4.75 0.47 -8.66
C LEU A 247 3.73 0.20 -9.77
N ARG A 248 3.07 -0.94 -9.66
CA ARG A 248 1.90 -1.30 -10.44
C ARG A 248 0.89 -1.92 -9.48
N ASP A 249 -0.29 -1.29 -9.37
CA ASP A 249 -1.36 -1.70 -8.45
C ASP A 249 -0.90 -1.82 -6.99
N GLY A 250 0.01 -0.91 -6.56
CA GLY A 250 0.55 -0.89 -5.21
C GLY A 250 1.57 -1.98 -4.91
N LEU A 251 2.04 -2.73 -5.90
CA LEU A 251 3.14 -3.70 -5.79
C LEU A 251 4.35 -3.22 -6.59
N ILE A 252 5.55 -3.58 -6.12
CA ILE A 252 6.79 -3.26 -6.82
C ILE A 252 6.89 -4.13 -8.07
N CYS A 253 6.94 -3.50 -9.25
CA CYS A 253 7.14 -4.19 -10.53
C CYS A 253 8.55 -3.97 -11.12
N ARG A 254 9.31 -3.01 -10.61
CA ARG A 254 10.69 -2.77 -11.01
C ARG A 254 11.49 -2.12 -9.89
N ILE A 255 12.72 -2.56 -9.73
CA ILE A 255 13.68 -1.99 -8.77
C ILE A 255 14.94 -1.63 -9.53
N LYS A 256 15.39 -0.38 -9.40
CA LYS A 256 16.67 0.10 -9.95
C LYS A 256 17.53 0.59 -8.81
N VAL A 257 18.76 0.09 -8.76
CA VAL A 257 19.74 0.49 -7.75
C VAL A 257 20.92 1.19 -8.40
N ALA A 258 21.21 2.40 -7.95
CA ALA A 258 22.36 3.18 -8.37
C ALA A 258 23.24 3.55 -7.18
N ARG A 259 24.55 3.34 -7.29
CA ARG A 259 25.51 3.80 -6.28
C ARG A 259 25.82 5.28 -6.50
N ALA A 260 25.86 6.05 -5.42
CA ALA A 260 26.23 7.46 -5.45
C ALA A 260 27.72 7.71 -5.21
N GLY A 261 28.52 6.62 -5.14
CA GLY A 261 29.96 6.68 -4.89
C GLY A 261 30.55 5.28 -4.66
N PRO A 262 31.80 5.20 -4.20
CA PRO A 262 32.41 3.94 -3.85
C PRO A 262 31.76 3.31 -2.63
N MET A 263 31.84 1.98 -2.53
CA MET A 263 31.56 1.26 -1.30
C MET A 263 32.84 1.21 -0.48
N GLU A 264 32.75 1.53 0.80
CA GLU A 264 33.90 1.64 1.68
C GLU A 264 33.81 0.66 2.85
N LYS A 265 34.93 0.00 3.17
CA LYS A 265 35.02 -0.81 4.40
C LYS A 265 34.89 0.08 5.62
N VAL A 266 34.06 -0.32 6.56
CA VAL A 266 33.97 0.31 7.87
C VAL A 266 35.20 -0.11 8.67
N ALA A 267 35.95 0.87 9.20
CA ALA A 267 37.04 0.56 10.10
C ALA A 267 36.47 -0.10 11.38
N ALA A 268 37.10 -1.22 11.77
CA ALA A 268 36.73 -1.96 12.96
C ALA A 268 36.96 -1.16 14.25
#